data_b89b8dd9ad657193eafb3525654e8bc8
#
_entry.id   b89b8dd9ad657193eafb3525654e8bc8
#
_cell.length_a   1.000
_cell.length_b   1.000
_cell.length_c   1.000
_cell.angle_alpha   90.00
_cell.angle_beta   90.00
_cell.angle_gamma   90.00
#
_symmetry.space_group_name_H-M   'P 1'
#
loop_
_entity.id
_entity.type
_entity.pdbx_description
1 polymer ?
#
loop_
_entity_poly.entity_id
_entity_poly.type
_entity_poly.pdbx_seq_one_letter_code
_entity_poly.pdbx_strand_id
1 'polypeptide(L)'
;YNMGLSCCLGGTGMCFDTEVLKRYGWRATCLTEDMEFTIQAMMEGIPTTWAHDAIIYDEKPLTFKQTWNQRKRWSQGHFDVADRYLIPMIKKAIKTRNIVMLDCSVNLIQPYFLMISTFFVLCSYIYNFYPFYTNILYTIIPVEVWTLVGIGQYIFPVAVLWKIRASFKS
;
A
#
# COMPACT_ATOMS: atom_id res chain seq x y z
N TYR A 1 12.97 9.03 -2.86
CA TYR A 1 14.38 8.82 -3.10
C TYR A 1 15.26 9.82 -2.32
N ASN A 2 15.02 11.09 -2.48
CA ASN A 2 15.79 12.13 -1.77
C ASN A 2 15.32 12.40 -0.33
N MET A 3 14.28 11.74 0.12
CA MET A 3 13.71 11.92 1.45
C MET A 3 14.23 10.91 2.49
N GLY A 4 15.12 9.98 2.09
CA GLY A 4 15.65 8.95 2.99
C GLY A 4 14.62 7.88 3.40
N LEU A 5 13.48 7.81 2.71
CA LEU A 5 12.47 6.77 2.93
C LEU A 5 12.84 5.49 2.17
N SER A 6 12.34 4.36 2.66
CA SER A 6 12.49 3.07 1.99
C SER A 6 11.37 2.86 0.97
N CYS A 7 11.62 2.06 -0.06
CA CYS A 7 10.59 1.67 -1.02
C CYS A 7 10.24 0.19 -0.85
N CYS A 8 9.01 -0.20 -1.21
CA CYS A 8 8.65 -1.59 -1.32
C CYS A 8 9.33 -2.24 -2.53
N LEU A 9 9.79 -3.47 -2.36
CA LEU A 9 10.20 -4.30 -3.49
C LEU A 9 8.99 -4.60 -4.37
N GLY A 10 9.19 -4.67 -5.66
CA GLY A 10 8.19 -5.18 -6.59
C GLY A 10 8.51 -6.63 -6.94
N GLY A 11 7.50 -7.45 -7.23
CA GLY A 11 7.68 -8.88 -7.50
C GLY A 11 8.60 -9.21 -8.69
N THR A 12 9.00 -8.22 -9.48
CA THR A 12 9.94 -8.34 -10.61
C THR A 12 11.07 -7.34 -10.47
N GLY A 13 12.29 -7.73 -10.95
CA GLY A 13 13.43 -6.83 -11.00
C GLY A 13 14.05 -6.50 -9.67
N MET A 14 13.98 -7.41 -8.74
CA MET A 14 14.65 -7.26 -7.45
C MET A 14 16.12 -7.63 -7.54
N CYS A 15 16.96 -6.84 -6.89
CA CYS A 15 18.39 -7.12 -6.72
C CYS A 15 18.73 -7.08 -5.24
N PHE A 16 19.48 -8.05 -4.76
CA PHE A 16 19.83 -8.19 -3.36
C PHE A 16 21.33 -8.23 -3.17
N ASP A 17 21.80 -7.62 -2.10
CA ASP A 17 23.14 -7.86 -1.62
C ASP A 17 23.28 -9.32 -1.15
N THR A 18 24.28 -10.00 -1.68
CA THR A 18 24.54 -11.41 -1.39
C THR A 18 24.82 -11.67 0.09
N GLU A 19 25.49 -10.76 0.78
CA GLU A 19 25.80 -10.89 2.21
C GLU A 19 24.53 -10.73 3.06
N VAL A 20 23.59 -9.85 2.62
CA VAL A 20 22.27 -9.72 3.25
C VAL A 20 21.50 -11.03 3.13
N LEU A 21 21.42 -11.62 1.94
CA LEU A 21 20.73 -12.89 1.74
C LEU A 21 21.37 -14.06 2.50
N LYS A 22 22.70 -14.12 2.55
CA LYS A 22 23.41 -15.16 3.33
C LYS A 22 23.15 -15.03 4.83
N ARG A 23 23.10 -13.78 5.34
CA ARG A 23 22.94 -13.51 6.76
C ARG A 23 21.50 -13.68 7.24
N TYR A 24 20.53 -13.19 6.47
CA TYR A 24 19.10 -13.17 6.90
C TYR A 24 18.27 -14.28 6.28
N GLY A 25 18.67 -14.79 5.14
CA GLY A 25 17.94 -15.80 4.38
C GLY A 25 16.66 -15.22 3.76
N TRP A 26 16.02 -16.03 2.94
CA TRP A 26 14.69 -15.75 2.41
C TRP A 26 13.63 -16.36 3.32
N ARG A 27 12.92 -15.53 4.06
CA ARG A 27 11.94 -15.96 5.09
C ARG A 27 10.50 -15.63 4.72
N ALA A 28 10.28 -15.07 3.54
CA ALA A 28 8.95 -14.70 3.10
C ALA A 28 8.11 -15.95 2.78
N THR A 29 6.89 -16.00 3.29
CA THR A 29 5.96 -17.13 3.19
C THR A 29 4.58 -16.72 2.68
N CYS A 30 4.30 -15.42 2.59
CA CYS A 30 3.05 -14.87 2.11
C CYS A 30 2.93 -14.93 0.58
N LEU A 31 1.72 -14.73 0.06
CA LEU A 31 1.45 -14.62 -1.38
C LEU A 31 2.09 -13.38 -2.04
N THR A 32 2.47 -12.39 -1.23
CA THR A 32 3.23 -11.19 -1.63
C THR A 32 4.58 -11.23 -0.92
N GLU A 33 5.42 -12.15 -1.39
CA GLU A 33 6.73 -12.42 -0.82
C GLU A 33 7.67 -11.21 -0.87
N ASP A 34 7.54 -10.39 -1.88
CA ASP A 34 8.28 -9.15 -2.09
C ASP A 34 7.98 -8.12 -0.99
N MET A 35 6.70 -7.91 -0.70
CA MET A 35 6.26 -7.03 0.39
C MET A 35 6.68 -7.59 1.75
N GLU A 36 6.46 -8.88 2.00
CA GLU A 36 6.83 -9.51 3.27
C GLU A 36 8.34 -9.40 3.52
N PHE A 37 9.16 -9.69 2.51
CA PHE A 37 10.61 -9.57 2.62
C PHE A 37 11.04 -8.11 2.87
N THR A 38 10.40 -7.14 2.19
CA THR A 38 10.65 -5.71 2.45
C THR A 38 10.44 -5.35 3.91
N ILE A 39 9.33 -5.78 4.48
CA ILE A 39 8.98 -5.50 5.89
C ILE A 39 9.95 -6.18 6.84
N GLN A 40 10.31 -7.44 6.59
CA GLN A 40 11.28 -8.19 7.39
C GLN A 40 12.66 -7.51 7.35
N ALA A 41 13.14 -7.13 6.16
CA ALA A 41 14.40 -6.42 5.98
C ALA A 41 14.38 -5.06 6.71
N MET A 42 13.30 -4.30 6.57
CA MET A 42 13.12 -3.02 7.25
C MET A 42 13.13 -3.18 8.78
N MET A 43 12.48 -4.21 9.29
CA MET A 43 12.51 -4.50 10.73
C MET A 43 13.92 -4.83 11.24
N GLU A 44 14.79 -5.38 10.40
CA GLU A 44 16.21 -5.62 10.72
C GLU A 44 17.12 -4.40 10.44
N GLY A 45 16.52 -3.28 10.02
CA GLY A 45 17.26 -2.04 9.72
C GLY A 45 17.94 -2.02 8.36
N ILE A 46 17.53 -2.91 7.44
CA ILE A 46 18.04 -2.99 6.07
C ILE A 46 17.06 -2.22 5.18
N PRO A 47 17.43 -1.03 4.67
CA PRO A 47 16.58 -0.27 3.78
C PRO A 47 16.54 -0.89 2.38
N THR A 48 15.40 -0.81 1.74
CA THR A 48 15.23 -1.08 0.31
C THR A 48 15.22 0.23 -0.46
N THR A 49 15.81 0.24 -1.65
CA THR A 49 15.96 1.44 -2.47
C THR A 49 15.53 1.18 -3.91
N TRP A 50 15.22 2.23 -4.63
CA TRP A 50 14.81 2.19 -6.02
C TRP A 50 15.98 2.55 -6.94
N ALA A 51 16.28 1.69 -7.93
CA ALA A 51 17.25 1.97 -8.98
C ALA A 51 16.53 2.52 -10.21
N HIS A 52 16.54 3.85 -10.36
CA HIS A 52 15.78 4.54 -11.42
C HIS A 52 16.20 4.13 -12.83
N ASP A 53 17.49 3.89 -13.03
CA ASP A 53 18.07 3.59 -14.35
C ASP A 53 18.00 2.10 -14.72
N ALA A 54 17.56 1.24 -13.79
CA ALA A 54 17.37 -0.19 -14.03
C ALA A 54 15.99 -0.43 -14.64
N ILE A 55 15.92 -0.49 -15.96
CA ILE A 55 14.68 -0.70 -16.71
C ILE A 55 14.42 -2.20 -16.84
N ILE A 56 13.21 -2.63 -16.47
CA ILE A 56 12.76 -4.01 -16.56
C ILE A 56 11.51 -4.07 -17.42
N TYR A 57 11.46 -5.05 -18.30
CA TYR A 57 10.30 -5.36 -19.13
C TYR A 57 9.59 -6.58 -18.54
N ASP A 58 8.33 -6.40 -18.19
CA ASP A 58 7.51 -7.42 -17.54
C ASP A 58 6.20 -7.61 -18.31
N GLU A 59 5.78 -8.85 -18.48
CA GLU A 59 4.53 -9.18 -19.14
C GLU A 59 3.35 -8.92 -18.19
N LYS A 60 2.37 -8.17 -18.66
CA LYS A 60 1.15 -7.85 -17.90
C LYS A 60 0.00 -8.78 -18.28
N PRO A 61 -0.96 -9.03 -17.36
CA PRO A 61 -2.15 -9.80 -17.69
C PRO A 61 -2.91 -9.22 -18.87
N LEU A 62 -3.20 -10.06 -19.86
CA LEU A 62 -3.90 -9.64 -21.09
C LEU A 62 -5.42 -9.72 -20.95
N THR A 63 -5.95 -10.51 -20.00
CA THR A 63 -7.38 -10.69 -19.84
C THR A 63 -7.86 -10.19 -18.48
N PHE A 64 -9.15 -9.79 -18.42
CA PHE A 64 -9.78 -9.38 -17.17
C PHE A 64 -9.68 -10.48 -16.09
N LYS A 65 -9.89 -11.76 -16.45
CA LYS A 65 -9.80 -12.88 -15.51
C LYS A 65 -8.40 -13.01 -14.90
N GLN A 66 -7.35 -12.86 -15.70
CA GLN A 66 -5.98 -12.90 -15.21
C GLN A 66 -5.70 -11.72 -14.26
N THR A 67 -6.11 -10.51 -14.65
CA THR A 67 -5.98 -9.30 -13.82
C THR A 67 -6.73 -9.46 -12.49
N TRP A 68 -7.97 -9.98 -12.54
CA TRP A 68 -8.76 -10.23 -11.34
C TRP A 68 -8.08 -11.20 -10.38
N ASN A 69 -7.62 -12.34 -10.89
CA ASN A 69 -6.93 -13.35 -10.08
C ASN A 69 -5.63 -12.80 -9.48
N GLN A 70 -4.87 -12.02 -10.24
CA GLN A 70 -3.65 -11.38 -9.76
C GLN A 70 -3.95 -10.38 -8.63
N ARG A 71 -4.94 -9.48 -8.83
CA ARG A 71 -5.33 -8.49 -7.80
C ARG A 71 -5.88 -9.15 -6.54
N LYS A 72 -6.66 -10.22 -6.70
CA LYS A 72 -7.15 -11.02 -5.57
C LYS A 72 -5.98 -11.58 -4.75
N ARG A 73 -4.99 -12.17 -5.41
CA ARG A 73 -3.78 -12.69 -4.76
C ARG A 73 -3.01 -11.59 -4.03
N TRP A 74 -2.83 -10.43 -4.68
CA TRP A 74 -2.16 -9.28 -4.06
C TRP A 74 -2.91 -8.77 -2.84
N SER A 75 -4.22 -8.64 -2.92
CA SER A 75 -5.02 -8.20 -1.77
C SER A 75 -4.92 -9.19 -0.61
N GLN A 76 -5.02 -10.49 -0.87
CA GLN A 76 -4.88 -11.52 0.15
C GLN A 76 -3.49 -11.46 0.81
N GLY A 77 -2.42 -11.37 0.00
CA GLY A 77 -1.06 -11.26 0.51
C GLY A 77 -0.85 -9.98 1.32
N HIS A 78 -1.39 -8.85 0.87
CA HIS A 78 -1.28 -7.57 1.59
C HIS A 78 -1.96 -7.64 2.97
N PHE A 79 -3.16 -8.21 3.06
CA PHE A 79 -3.83 -8.41 4.35
C PHE A 79 -3.04 -9.35 5.26
N ASP A 80 -2.48 -10.45 4.73
CA ASP A 80 -1.70 -11.41 5.49
C ASP A 80 -0.42 -10.77 6.07
N VAL A 81 0.31 -9.99 5.26
CA VAL A 81 1.48 -9.23 5.71
C VAL A 81 1.10 -8.18 6.76
N ALA A 82 0.00 -7.45 6.52
CA ALA A 82 -0.47 -6.44 7.45
C ALA A 82 -0.86 -7.04 8.80
N ASP A 83 -1.60 -8.15 8.80
CA ASP A 83 -2.00 -8.86 10.02
C ASP A 83 -0.80 -9.33 10.85
N ARG A 84 0.22 -9.86 10.19
CA ARG A 84 1.43 -10.36 10.85
C ARG A 84 2.36 -9.27 11.36
N TYR A 85 2.55 -8.20 10.59
CA TYR A 85 3.66 -7.26 10.81
C TYR A 85 3.25 -5.86 11.22
N LEU A 86 1.99 -5.41 11.03
CA LEU A 86 1.59 -4.03 11.30
C LEU A 86 1.87 -3.62 12.74
N ILE A 87 1.34 -4.36 13.70
CA ILE A 87 1.49 -4.01 15.12
C ILE A 87 2.94 -4.16 15.62
N PRO A 88 3.65 -5.27 15.30
CA PRO A 88 5.07 -5.40 15.65
C PRO A 88 5.93 -4.26 15.07
N MET A 89 5.67 -3.87 13.83
CA MET A 89 6.42 -2.83 13.14
C MET A 89 6.19 -1.45 13.75
N ILE A 90 4.93 -1.07 14.02
CA ILE A 90 4.60 0.18 14.70
C ILE A 90 5.27 0.25 16.08
N LYS A 91 5.18 -0.81 16.87
CA LYS A 91 5.82 -0.87 18.20
C LYS A 91 7.34 -0.68 18.09
N LYS A 92 7.97 -1.34 17.12
CA LYS A 92 9.41 -1.21 16.88
C LYS A 92 9.77 0.19 16.38
N ALA A 93 9.01 0.76 15.46
CA ALA A 93 9.20 2.12 14.94
C ALA A 93 9.16 3.18 16.05
N ILE A 94 8.17 3.10 16.93
CA ILE A 94 8.05 4.02 18.09
C ILE A 94 9.23 3.84 19.05
N LYS A 95 9.56 2.61 19.41
CA LYS A 95 10.66 2.29 20.33
C LYS A 95 12.00 2.78 19.81
N THR A 96 12.26 2.62 18.52
CA THR A 96 13.52 3.01 17.89
C THR A 96 13.51 4.44 17.32
N ARG A 97 12.36 5.15 17.41
CA ARG A 97 12.12 6.47 16.79
C ARG A 97 12.46 6.50 15.30
N ASN A 98 12.20 5.39 14.60
CA ASN A 98 12.52 5.24 13.19
C ASN A 98 11.34 5.66 12.32
N ILE A 99 11.43 6.86 11.72
CA ILE A 99 10.39 7.43 10.85
C ILE A 99 10.21 6.59 9.58
N VAL A 100 11.27 6.02 9.02
CA VAL A 100 11.18 5.18 7.81
C VAL A 100 10.35 3.93 8.07
N MET A 101 10.55 3.32 9.22
CA MET A 101 9.75 2.16 9.65
C MET A 101 8.29 2.53 9.91
N LEU A 102 8.04 3.74 10.45
CA LEU A 102 6.69 4.24 10.63
C LEU A 102 5.98 4.49 9.29
N ASP A 103 6.67 5.09 8.31
CA ASP A 103 6.17 5.30 6.95
C ASP A 103 5.81 3.96 6.28
N CYS A 104 6.67 2.94 6.38
CA CYS A 104 6.36 1.60 5.90
C CYS A 104 5.12 0.99 6.59
N SER A 105 4.88 1.29 7.87
CA SER A 105 3.68 0.85 8.59
C SER A 105 2.40 1.47 8.01
N VAL A 106 2.46 2.72 7.53
CA VAL A 106 1.32 3.38 6.87
C VAL A 106 0.92 2.63 5.59
N ASN A 107 1.89 2.13 4.83
CA ASN A 107 1.61 1.31 3.65
C ASN A 107 0.87 0.01 4.01
N LEU A 108 1.16 -0.59 5.16
CA LEU A 108 0.46 -1.79 5.64
C LEU A 108 -0.99 -1.50 6.08
N ILE A 109 -1.32 -0.28 6.50
CA ILE A 109 -2.68 0.12 6.88
C ILE A 109 -3.57 0.32 5.65
N GLN A 110 -3.00 0.56 4.48
CA GLN A 110 -3.73 0.92 3.26
C GLN A 110 -4.94 0.01 2.94
N PRO A 111 -4.86 -1.35 2.97
CA PRO A 111 -6.01 -2.19 2.63
C PRO A 111 -7.16 -2.02 3.62
N TYR A 112 -6.89 -1.86 4.90
CA TYR A 112 -7.91 -1.60 5.91
C TYR A 112 -8.55 -0.23 5.72
N PHE A 113 -7.75 0.78 5.44
CA PHE A 113 -8.26 2.12 5.14
C PHE A 113 -9.18 2.12 3.92
N LEU A 114 -8.80 1.44 2.83
CA LEU A 114 -9.66 1.31 1.63
C LEU A 114 -10.97 0.59 1.93
N MET A 115 -10.93 -0.47 2.72
CA MET A 115 -12.14 -1.22 3.11
C MET A 115 -13.08 -0.36 3.95
N ILE A 116 -12.55 0.32 4.97
CA ILE A 116 -13.32 1.17 5.86
C ILE A 116 -13.89 2.37 5.10
N SER A 117 -13.09 3.06 4.29
CA SER A 117 -13.54 4.20 3.50
C SER A 117 -14.62 3.83 2.49
N THR A 118 -14.48 2.67 1.81
CA THR A 118 -15.50 2.16 0.91
C THR A 118 -16.80 1.87 1.64
N PHE A 119 -16.73 1.28 2.83
CA PHE A 119 -17.91 1.05 3.67
C PHE A 119 -18.63 2.36 4.01
N PHE A 120 -17.90 3.38 4.45
CA PHE A 120 -18.49 4.68 4.76
C PHE A 120 -19.09 5.38 3.53
N VAL A 121 -18.44 5.28 2.38
CA VAL A 121 -18.97 5.81 1.11
C VAL A 121 -20.29 5.11 0.76
N LEU A 122 -20.36 3.79 0.86
CA LEU A 122 -21.62 3.04 0.61
C LEU A 122 -22.70 3.43 1.60
N CYS A 123 -22.40 3.54 2.89
CA CYS A 123 -23.34 4.01 3.90
C CYS A 123 -23.86 5.42 3.59
N SER A 124 -22.98 6.31 3.13
CA SER A 124 -23.34 7.68 2.72
C SER A 124 -24.30 7.69 1.53
N TYR A 125 -24.08 6.82 0.52
CA TYR A 125 -25.01 6.68 -0.61
C TYR A 125 -26.37 6.14 -0.16
N ILE A 126 -26.39 5.09 0.66
CA ILE A 126 -27.65 4.52 1.20
C ILE A 126 -28.39 5.58 2.01
N TYR A 127 -27.69 6.38 2.79
CA TYR A 127 -28.28 7.49 3.55
C TYR A 127 -28.98 8.51 2.66
N ASN A 128 -28.34 8.93 1.58
CA ASN A 128 -28.95 9.89 0.64
C ASN A 128 -30.21 9.35 -0.03
N PHE A 129 -30.32 8.02 -0.21
CA PHE A 129 -31.53 7.36 -0.74
C PHE A 129 -32.62 7.13 0.30
N TYR A 130 -32.27 6.98 1.59
CA TYR A 130 -33.19 6.68 2.69
C TYR A 130 -32.97 7.64 3.87
N PRO A 131 -33.39 8.90 3.79
CA PRO A 131 -33.08 9.93 4.80
C PRO A 131 -33.69 9.66 6.19
N PHE A 132 -34.56 8.66 6.33
CA PHE A 132 -35.30 8.38 7.56
C PHE A 132 -34.45 7.69 8.67
N TYR A 133 -33.32 7.06 8.35
CA TYR A 133 -32.68 6.14 9.30
C TYR A 133 -31.44 6.66 10.05
N THR A 134 -30.90 7.86 9.80
CA THR A 134 -29.55 8.12 10.28
C THR A 134 -29.22 9.55 10.71
N ASN A 135 -29.78 10.00 11.81
CA ASN A 135 -29.25 11.20 12.49
C ASN A 135 -27.90 10.97 13.22
N ILE A 136 -27.49 9.73 13.47
CA ILE A 136 -26.33 9.42 14.33
C ILE A 136 -24.99 9.56 13.57
N LEU A 137 -24.89 9.13 12.33
CA LEU A 137 -23.62 9.22 11.57
C LEU A 137 -23.31 10.65 11.08
N TYR A 138 -24.35 11.44 10.83
CA TYR A 138 -24.21 12.85 10.41
C TYR A 138 -23.63 13.75 11.48
N THR A 139 -23.80 13.38 12.75
CA THR A 139 -23.34 14.18 13.89
C THR A 139 -21.83 14.08 14.09
N ILE A 140 -21.17 13.05 13.54
CA ILE A 140 -19.73 12.81 13.77
C ILE A 140 -18.88 13.38 12.64
N ILE A 141 -19.24 13.14 11.38
CA ILE A 141 -18.50 13.67 10.22
C ILE A 141 -19.48 13.99 9.09
N PRO A 142 -19.52 15.24 8.59
CA PRO A 142 -20.39 15.64 7.49
C PRO A 142 -20.15 14.80 6.23
N VAL A 143 -21.23 14.50 5.50
CA VAL A 143 -21.20 13.69 4.27
C VAL A 143 -20.29 14.28 3.21
N GLU A 144 -20.16 15.61 3.19
CA GLU A 144 -19.30 16.35 2.29
C GLU A 144 -17.82 15.97 2.49
N VAL A 145 -17.40 15.74 3.74
CA VAL A 145 -16.03 15.32 4.07
C VAL A 145 -15.76 13.93 3.52
N TRP A 146 -16.69 12.99 3.71
CA TRP A 146 -16.56 11.63 3.17
C TRP A 146 -16.56 11.61 1.64
N THR A 147 -17.38 12.44 1.03
CA THR A 147 -17.42 12.59 -0.43
C THR A 147 -16.10 13.15 -0.95
N LEU A 148 -15.53 14.16 -0.30
CA LEU A 148 -14.22 14.73 -0.66
C LEU A 148 -13.09 13.71 -0.50
N VAL A 149 -13.09 12.93 0.58
CA VAL A 149 -12.09 11.85 0.79
C VAL A 149 -12.23 10.78 -0.29
N GLY A 150 -13.46 10.34 -0.60
CA GLY A 150 -13.72 9.37 -1.65
C GLY A 150 -13.27 9.85 -3.03
N ILE A 151 -13.62 11.07 -3.40
CA ILE A 151 -13.20 11.69 -4.68
C ILE A 151 -11.68 11.87 -4.70
N GLY A 152 -11.06 12.32 -3.60
CA GLY A 152 -9.61 12.52 -3.49
C GLY A 152 -8.81 11.25 -3.75
N GLN A 153 -9.30 10.10 -3.30
CA GLN A 153 -8.66 8.78 -3.55
C GLN A 153 -8.54 8.44 -5.04
N TYR A 154 -9.45 8.93 -5.88
CA TYR A 154 -9.42 8.70 -7.32
C TYR A 154 -8.70 9.82 -8.08
N ILE A 155 -8.87 11.07 -7.66
CA ILE A 155 -8.21 12.22 -8.32
C ILE A 155 -6.70 12.16 -8.15
N PHE A 156 -6.21 11.84 -6.97
CA PHE A 156 -4.77 11.83 -6.69
C PHE A 156 -3.99 10.86 -7.60
N PRO A 157 -4.35 9.57 -7.75
CA PRO A 157 -3.69 8.68 -8.69
C PRO A 157 -3.76 9.15 -10.14
N VAL A 158 -4.90 9.71 -10.56
CA VAL A 158 -5.06 10.23 -11.92
C VAL A 158 -4.16 11.45 -12.15
N ALA A 159 -4.06 12.37 -11.20
CA ALA A 159 -3.18 13.52 -11.28
C ALA A 159 -1.69 13.10 -11.33
N VAL A 160 -1.30 12.11 -10.54
CA VAL A 160 0.06 11.54 -10.56
C VAL A 160 0.36 10.90 -11.91
N LEU A 161 -0.55 10.09 -12.44
CA LEU A 161 -0.41 9.47 -13.76
C LEU A 161 -0.31 10.50 -14.88
N TRP A 162 -1.10 11.58 -14.81
CA TRP A 162 -1.04 12.67 -15.78
C TRP A 162 0.31 13.38 -15.74
N LYS A 163 0.83 13.68 -14.55
CA LYS A 163 2.15 14.29 -14.35
C LYS A 163 3.29 13.40 -14.86
N ILE A 164 3.23 12.11 -14.58
CA ILE A 164 4.22 11.13 -15.05
C ILE A 164 4.19 11.07 -16.59
N ARG A 165 3.01 10.99 -17.21
CA ARG A 165 2.87 10.98 -18.67
C ARG A 165 3.40 12.26 -19.32
N ALA A 166 3.24 13.41 -18.66
CA ALA A 166 3.81 14.67 -19.15
C ALA A 166 5.34 14.65 -19.10
N SER A 167 5.94 14.03 -18.09
CA SER A 167 7.39 13.87 -17.95
C SER A 167 8.00 12.91 -18.98
N PHE A 168 7.25 11.91 -19.46
CA PHE A 168 7.74 10.97 -20.50
C PHE A 168 7.64 11.53 -21.93
N LYS A 169 6.98 12.68 -22.13
CA LYS A 169 6.85 13.33 -23.43
C LYS A 169 7.84 14.47 -23.66
N SER A 170 8.58 14.85 -22.66
CA SER A 170 9.68 15.83 -22.73
C SER A 170 11.04 15.14 -22.87
#